data_c538d26e757941c8c844d46e592b3571
#
_entry.id   c538d26e757941c8c844d46e592b3571
#
_cell.length_a   1.000
_cell.length_b   1.000
_cell.length_c   1.000
_cell.angle_alpha   90.00
_cell.angle_beta   90.00
_cell.angle_gamma   90.00
#
_symmetry.space_group_name_H-M   'P 1'
#
loop_
_entity.id
_entity.type
_entity.pdbx_description
1 polymer ?
#
loop_
_entity_poly.entity_id
_entity_poly.type
_entity_poly.pdbx_seq_one_letter_code
_entity_poly.pdbx_strand_id
1 'polypeptide(L)'
;AVNGSRLSFLDITPELVWTADKYISRKYGGLDNFSQGSNVYFATLDYIPFPYGGCWLQVYSAMSTVESDKSGIAFYDANKKFISGSDYNRETKKLAFCRILCPDGTAYMRMTCMGQDNLDGVGIWLDDYRISVGHLVDRAVTHEKLAEKSVETDNLADEAITSEKLCDNAVQVKNAAFLEIPLEIVLTPDLYIARAKGDLRTYTPGTNTYFATEDYLPFPYGGSKCLLRAS
;
A
#
# COMPACT_ATOMS: atom_id res chain seq x y z
N ALA A 1 -4.47 26.78 -19.02
CA ALA A 1 -3.48 25.89 -18.43
C ALA A 1 -3.96 25.52 -17.02
N VAL A 2 -4.47 24.31 -16.84
CA VAL A 2 -4.83 23.78 -15.53
C VAL A 2 -3.52 23.40 -14.86
N ASN A 3 -3.20 24.11 -13.79
CA ASN A 3 -2.01 23.89 -13.01
C ASN A 3 -2.08 22.50 -12.35
N GLY A 4 -1.16 21.58 -12.69
CA GLY A 4 -1.15 20.17 -12.35
C GLY A 4 -0.93 19.81 -10.86
N SER A 5 -1.31 20.68 -9.93
CA SER A 5 -1.10 20.47 -8.50
C SER A 5 -2.36 20.22 -7.67
N ARG A 6 -3.47 19.80 -8.30
CA ARG A 6 -4.71 19.51 -7.61
C ARG A 6 -5.39 18.22 -8.08
N LEU A 7 -4.70 17.10 -7.91
CA LEU A 7 -5.36 15.78 -7.76
C LEU A 7 -5.29 15.37 -6.27
N SER A 8 -5.74 16.24 -5.38
CA SER A 8 -5.66 15.97 -3.94
C SER A 8 -6.92 15.33 -3.36
N PHE A 9 -7.98 15.14 -4.15
CA PHE A 9 -9.23 14.60 -3.64
C PHE A 9 -9.75 13.51 -4.59
N LEU A 10 -9.79 12.27 -4.11
CA LEU A 10 -10.48 11.19 -4.80
C LEU A 10 -11.97 11.28 -4.43
N ASP A 11 -12.83 11.46 -5.42
CA ASP A 11 -14.28 11.39 -5.23
C ASP A 11 -14.67 9.95 -4.89
N ILE A 12 -15.24 9.78 -3.70
CA ILE A 12 -15.72 8.50 -3.17
C ILE A 12 -17.19 8.58 -2.80
N THR A 13 -17.92 9.56 -3.35
CA THR A 13 -19.35 9.76 -3.11
C THR A 13 -20.12 8.51 -3.54
N PRO A 14 -20.75 7.78 -2.61
CA PRO A 14 -21.58 6.66 -2.98
C PRO A 14 -22.92 7.11 -3.54
N GLU A 15 -23.69 6.19 -4.09
CA GLU A 15 -25.09 6.45 -4.39
C GLU A 15 -25.87 6.72 -3.10
N LEU A 16 -26.50 7.89 -3.01
CA LEU A 16 -27.24 8.35 -1.83
C LEU A 16 -28.73 8.37 -2.11
N VAL A 17 -29.50 7.51 -1.44
CA VAL A 17 -30.96 7.47 -1.51
C VAL A 17 -31.53 8.16 -0.28
N TRP A 18 -32.20 9.28 -0.48
CA TRP A 18 -32.68 10.16 0.57
C TRP A 18 -34.14 9.92 0.93
N THR A 19 -34.45 9.93 2.21
CA THR A 19 -35.81 9.88 2.75
C THR A 19 -36.08 11.11 3.58
N ALA A 20 -37.21 11.79 3.26
CA ALA A 20 -37.61 13.01 3.94
C ALA A 20 -38.05 12.78 5.39
N ASP A 21 -38.00 13.84 6.19
CA ASP A 21 -38.42 13.91 7.58
C ASP A 21 -37.72 12.88 8.48
N LYS A 22 -36.48 12.53 8.14
CA LYS A 22 -35.61 11.64 8.88
C LYS A 22 -34.28 12.31 9.14
N TYR A 23 -33.67 11.95 10.27
CA TYR A 23 -32.29 12.29 10.60
C TYR A 23 -31.61 11.15 11.35
N ILE A 24 -30.30 11.21 11.43
CA ILE A 24 -29.50 10.24 12.17
C ILE A 24 -29.17 10.85 13.55
N SER A 25 -29.52 10.15 14.61
CA SER A 25 -29.19 10.55 15.96
C SER A 25 -27.67 10.54 16.19
N ARG A 26 -27.14 11.64 16.69
CA ARG A 26 -25.73 11.75 17.08
C ARG A 26 -25.37 10.89 18.27
N LYS A 27 -26.35 10.63 19.12
CA LYS A 27 -26.16 9.92 20.39
C LYS A 27 -25.98 8.41 20.20
N TYR A 28 -26.72 7.81 19.28
CA TYR A 28 -26.75 6.35 19.10
C TYR A 28 -26.75 5.89 17.65
N GLY A 29 -26.67 6.81 16.69
CA GLY A 29 -26.59 6.49 15.25
C GLY A 29 -27.85 5.88 14.66
N GLY A 30 -28.96 5.85 15.39
CA GLY A 30 -30.24 5.39 14.87
C GLY A 30 -30.94 6.45 14.01
N LEU A 31 -31.92 6.01 13.22
CA LEU A 31 -32.79 6.89 12.48
C LEU A 31 -33.95 7.37 13.34
N ASP A 32 -34.08 8.67 13.45
CA ASP A 32 -35.18 9.32 14.14
C ASP A 32 -36.10 10.08 13.15
N ASN A 33 -37.33 10.29 13.56
CA ASN A 33 -38.29 11.08 12.79
C ASN A 33 -38.15 12.56 13.15
N PHE A 34 -38.24 13.39 12.14
CA PHE A 34 -38.48 14.82 12.29
C PHE A 34 -39.92 15.16 12.02
N SER A 35 -40.33 16.42 12.12
CA SER A 35 -41.72 16.87 11.89
C SER A 35 -42.18 16.44 10.51
N GLN A 36 -43.22 15.61 10.47
CA GLN A 36 -43.78 15.05 9.24
C GLN A 36 -44.21 16.15 8.26
N GLY A 37 -43.80 16.00 7.00
CA GLY A 37 -44.11 16.95 5.93
C GLY A 37 -43.31 18.25 5.99
N SER A 38 -42.34 18.35 6.87
CA SER A 38 -41.50 19.55 6.98
C SER A 38 -40.47 19.68 5.86
N ASN A 39 -40.01 18.54 5.32
CA ASN A 39 -38.95 18.46 4.31
C ASN A 39 -37.68 19.26 4.70
N VAL A 40 -37.40 19.32 6.00
CA VAL A 40 -36.20 20.01 6.52
C VAL A 40 -35.01 19.12 6.55
N TYR A 41 -35.20 17.86 6.99
CA TYR A 41 -34.11 16.86 7.08
C TYR A 41 -34.41 15.69 6.17
N PHE A 42 -33.36 15.18 5.58
CA PHE A 42 -33.33 14.00 4.73
C PHE A 42 -32.23 13.09 5.19
N ALA A 43 -32.51 11.80 5.35
CA ALA A 43 -31.48 10.83 5.76
C ALA A 43 -31.46 9.63 4.82
N THR A 44 -30.29 9.00 4.72
CA THR A 44 -30.17 7.69 4.09
C THR A 44 -30.68 6.62 5.05
N LEU A 45 -31.60 5.75 4.57
CA LEU A 45 -32.14 4.67 5.42
C LEU A 45 -31.19 3.49 5.53
N ASP A 46 -30.51 3.17 4.44
CA ASP A 46 -29.64 2.03 4.35
C ASP A 46 -28.26 2.32 4.90
N TYR A 47 -27.60 1.26 5.37
CA TYR A 47 -26.17 1.31 5.68
C TYR A 47 -25.39 1.23 4.39
N ILE A 48 -24.73 2.30 4.05
CA ILE A 48 -23.94 2.43 2.82
C ILE A 48 -22.56 1.87 3.10
N PRO A 49 -22.04 0.88 2.32
CA PRO A 49 -20.69 0.39 2.46
C PRO A 49 -19.66 1.52 2.35
N PHE A 50 -18.78 1.63 3.35
CA PHE A 50 -17.83 2.73 3.43
C PHE A 50 -16.50 2.28 4.05
N PRO A 51 -15.60 1.65 3.28
CA PRO A 51 -14.36 1.02 3.78
C PRO A 51 -13.19 2.00 3.92
N TYR A 52 -13.44 3.22 4.39
CA TYR A 52 -12.43 4.28 4.47
C TYR A 52 -12.06 4.66 5.91
N GLY A 53 -12.15 3.70 6.84
CA GLY A 53 -11.75 3.90 8.23
C GLY A 53 -10.30 4.38 8.37
N GLY A 54 -10.07 5.33 9.27
CA GLY A 54 -8.76 5.96 9.48
C GLY A 54 -8.41 7.07 8.50
N CYS A 55 -9.21 7.30 7.46
CA CYS A 55 -8.93 8.34 6.46
C CYS A 55 -9.57 9.68 6.82
N TRP A 56 -8.92 10.78 6.41
CA TRP A 56 -9.55 12.09 6.41
C TRP A 56 -10.44 12.26 5.18
N LEU A 57 -11.62 12.82 5.41
CA LEU A 57 -12.64 13.06 4.40
C LEU A 57 -12.88 14.56 4.25
N GLN A 58 -13.08 14.99 3.02
CA GLN A 58 -13.77 16.25 2.71
C GLN A 58 -15.23 15.93 2.40
N VAL A 59 -16.14 16.39 3.23
CA VAL A 59 -17.58 16.20 3.03
C VAL A 59 -18.21 17.53 2.65
N TYR A 60 -18.90 17.54 1.52
CA TYR A 60 -19.67 18.70 1.07
C TYR A 60 -21.14 18.40 1.25
N SER A 61 -21.76 19.03 2.22
CA SER A 61 -23.18 18.80 2.53
C SER A 61 -23.76 19.97 3.30
N ALA A 62 -25.07 19.95 3.53
CA ALA A 62 -25.78 20.95 4.30
C ALA A 62 -26.28 20.35 5.61
N MET A 63 -25.82 20.91 6.72
CA MET A 63 -26.24 20.50 8.06
C MET A 63 -26.15 21.69 9.02
N SER A 64 -27.17 21.88 9.85
CA SER A 64 -27.16 22.90 10.88
C SER A 64 -26.62 22.33 12.18
N THR A 65 -25.73 23.05 12.84
CA THR A 65 -25.16 22.68 14.15
C THR A 65 -26.01 23.12 15.34
N VAL A 66 -27.05 23.88 15.10
CA VAL A 66 -27.89 24.39 16.20
C VAL A 66 -28.59 23.27 16.94
N GLU A 67 -28.68 22.09 16.34
CA GLU A 67 -29.32 20.92 16.91
C GLU A 67 -28.26 19.83 17.21
N SER A 68 -27.80 19.84 18.46
CA SER A 68 -26.70 18.98 18.96
C SER A 68 -26.98 17.48 18.96
N ASP A 69 -28.21 17.06 18.67
CA ASP A 69 -28.66 15.67 18.70
C ASP A 69 -28.63 14.98 17.33
N LYS A 70 -28.30 15.70 16.23
CA LYS A 70 -28.31 15.18 14.87
C LYS A 70 -26.89 15.05 14.30
N SER A 71 -26.65 13.97 13.58
CA SER A 71 -25.42 13.74 12.85
C SER A 71 -25.57 14.03 11.38
N GLY A 72 -24.63 14.78 10.82
CA GLY A 72 -24.52 14.96 9.39
C GLY A 72 -24.01 13.71 8.68
N ILE A 73 -23.02 13.06 9.28
CA ILE A 73 -22.55 11.73 8.87
C ILE A 73 -22.36 10.86 10.12
N ALA A 74 -22.73 9.61 10.02
CA ALA A 74 -22.54 8.62 11.08
C ALA A 74 -21.85 7.38 10.55
N PHE A 75 -20.94 6.83 11.34
CA PHE A 75 -20.08 5.72 10.99
C PHE A 75 -20.42 4.48 11.83
N TYR A 76 -20.32 3.32 11.19
CA TYR A 76 -20.68 2.03 11.78
C TYR A 76 -19.66 0.96 11.43
N ASP A 77 -19.47 0.00 12.34
CA ASP A 77 -18.60 -1.15 12.14
C ASP A 77 -19.22 -2.21 11.19
N ALA A 78 -18.49 -3.30 10.96
CA ALA A 78 -18.94 -4.41 10.13
C ALA A 78 -20.22 -5.08 10.61
N ASN A 79 -20.56 -4.95 11.92
CA ASN A 79 -21.79 -5.46 12.52
C ASN A 79 -22.91 -4.42 12.55
N LYS A 80 -22.71 -3.27 11.87
CA LYS A 80 -23.63 -2.13 11.85
C LYS A 80 -23.83 -1.48 13.22
N LYS A 81 -22.88 -1.67 14.12
CA LYS A 81 -22.86 -0.99 15.43
C LYS A 81 -22.30 0.42 15.23
N PHE A 82 -22.98 1.40 15.83
CA PHE A 82 -22.57 2.80 15.80
C PHE A 82 -21.22 3.02 16.44
N ILE A 83 -20.31 3.68 15.72
CA ILE A 83 -18.99 4.09 16.20
C ILE A 83 -19.03 5.55 16.63
N SER A 84 -19.39 6.44 15.72
CA SER A 84 -19.48 7.88 15.98
C SER A 84 -20.35 8.59 14.98
N GLY A 85 -20.77 9.78 15.33
CA GLY A 85 -21.42 10.71 14.41
C GLY A 85 -20.75 12.07 14.44
N SER A 86 -20.74 12.73 13.31
CA SER A 86 -20.09 14.02 13.12
C SER A 86 -21.05 15.04 12.53
N ASP A 87 -20.95 16.26 13.04
CA ASP A 87 -21.56 17.42 12.38
C ASP A 87 -20.60 17.97 11.36
N TYR A 88 -21.13 18.55 10.34
CA TYR A 88 -20.37 19.39 9.46
C TYR A 88 -21.11 20.71 9.22
N ASN A 89 -20.35 21.76 9.22
CA ASN A 89 -20.74 23.12 9.02
C ASN A 89 -21.59 23.77 10.14
N ARG A 90 -20.96 24.67 10.86
CA ARG A 90 -21.50 25.34 12.06
C ARG A 90 -22.44 26.52 11.76
N GLU A 91 -22.52 27.03 10.55
CA GLU A 91 -23.11 28.35 10.36
C GLU A 91 -24.20 28.47 9.30
N THR A 92 -24.38 27.52 8.40
CA THR A 92 -25.37 27.65 7.33
C THR A 92 -26.12 26.35 7.00
N LYS A 93 -27.42 26.48 6.74
CA LYS A 93 -28.25 25.43 6.12
C LYS A 93 -27.95 25.27 4.62
N LYS A 94 -26.73 25.64 4.20
CA LYS A 94 -26.25 25.59 2.82
C LYS A 94 -25.13 24.58 2.70
N LEU A 95 -24.94 24.08 1.49
CA LEU A 95 -23.82 23.23 1.16
C LEU A 95 -22.49 23.90 1.52
N ALA A 96 -21.67 23.21 2.28
CA ALA A 96 -20.33 23.65 2.63
C ALA A 96 -19.40 22.46 2.86
N PHE A 97 -18.11 22.69 2.71
CA PHE A 97 -17.09 21.70 3.00
C PHE A 97 -16.79 21.59 4.48
N CYS A 98 -16.66 20.35 4.94
CA CYS A 98 -16.14 20.03 6.25
C CYS A 98 -15.13 18.89 6.18
N ARG A 99 -14.02 19.03 6.89
CA ARG A 99 -13.01 17.99 7.02
C ARG A 99 -13.33 17.11 8.22
N ILE A 100 -13.47 15.81 8.00
CA ILE A 100 -13.89 14.85 9.02
C ILE A 100 -12.94 13.66 9.02
N LEU A 101 -12.50 13.20 10.18
CA LEU A 101 -11.79 11.94 10.32
C LEU A 101 -12.81 10.80 10.37
N CYS A 102 -12.74 9.87 9.40
CA CYS A 102 -13.48 8.62 9.44
C CYS A 102 -12.84 7.71 10.50
N PRO A 103 -13.58 7.25 11.52
CA PRO A 103 -13.00 6.41 12.57
C PRO A 103 -12.46 5.09 12.04
N ASP A 104 -11.42 4.57 12.70
CA ASP A 104 -10.94 3.22 12.44
C ASP A 104 -12.05 2.18 12.65
N GLY A 105 -12.02 1.11 11.86
CA GLY A 105 -13.02 0.04 11.92
C GLY A 105 -14.36 0.39 11.29
N THR A 106 -14.49 1.55 10.62
CA THR A 106 -15.67 1.89 9.83
C THR A 106 -15.82 0.95 8.65
N ALA A 107 -17.00 0.35 8.53
CA ALA A 107 -17.40 -0.48 7.38
C ALA A 107 -18.63 0.11 6.66
N TYR A 108 -19.42 0.90 7.35
CA TYR A 108 -20.63 1.51 6.82
C TYR A 108 -20.78 2.95 7.29
N MET A 109 -21.54 3.73 6.50
CA MET A 109 -21.95 5.06 6.89
C MET A 109 -23.44 5.28 6.63
N ARG A 110 -23.98 6.34 7.22
CA ARG A 110 -25.25 6.98 6.91
C ARG A 110 -25.09 8.49 6.94
N MET A 111 -25.94 9.20 6.21
CA MET A 111 -25.88 10.65 6.14
C MET A 111 -27.23 11.30 6.44
N THR A 112 -27.16 12.49 6.99
CA THR A 112 -28.29 13.44 7.06
C THR A 112 -27.91 14.69 6.29
N CYS A 113 -28.81 15.17 5.45
CA CYS A 113 -28.68 16.46 4.77
C CYS A 113 -29.89 17.36 5.09
N MET A 114 -29.69 18.66 5.07
CA MET A 114 -30.74 19.63 5.33
C MET A 114 -31.14 20.36 4.06
N GLY A 115 -32.45 20.39 3.80
CA GLY A 115 -33.03 21.06 2.62
C GLY A 115 -32.99 20.21 1.35
N GLN A 116 -34.12 20.06 0.71
CA GLN A 116 -34.29 19.25 -0.51
C GLN A 116 -33.35 19.71 -1.64
N ASP A 117 -33.19 21.01 -1.81
CA ASP A 117 -32.40 21.61 -2.88
C ASP A 117 -30.86 21.34 -2.74
N ASN A 118 -30.42 20.81 -1.59
CA ASN A 118 -29.03 20.51 -1.33
C ASN A 118 -28.67 19.05 -1.64
N LEU A 119 -29.61 18.16 -1.84
CA LEU A 119 -29.38 16.72 -1.93
C LEU A 119 -28.47 16.32 -3.10
N ASP A 120 -28.68 16.91 -4.26
CA ASP A 120 -27.92 16.62 -5.47
C ASP A 120 -26.48 17.15 -5.42
N GLY A 121 -26.22 18.07 -4.48
CA GLY A 121 -24.90 18.66 -4.31
C GLY A 121 -24.01 17.95 -3.25
N VAL A 122 -24.53 16.94 -2.56
CA VAL A 122 -23.77 16.22 -1.54
C VAL A 122 -22.64 15.43 -2.16
N GLY A 123 -21.43 15.56 -1.61
CA GLY A 123 -20.26 14.83 -2.08
C GLY A 123 -19.29 14.50 -0.96
N ILE A 124 -18.51 13.45 -1.16
CA ILE A 124 -17.49 12.96 -0.23
C ILE A 124 -16.21 12.68 -1.01
N TRP A 125 -15.11 13.21 -0.54
CA TRP A 125 -13.78 13.00 -1.13
C TRP A 125 -12.78 12.55 -0.05
N LEU A 126 -11.83 11.70 -0.44
CA LEU A 126 -10.66 11.44 0.41
C LEU A 126 -9.75 12.67 0.41
N ASP A 127 -9.43 13.18 1.62
CA ASP A 127 -8.55 14.34 1.83
C ASP A 127 -7.08 13.94 2.02
N ASP A 128 -6.81 12.71 2.43
CA ASP A 128 -5.47 12.19 2.64
C ASP A 128 -5.28 10.89 1.84
N TYR A 129 -4.41 10.95 0.84
CA TYR A 129 -4.05 9.80 0.00
C TYR A 129 -3.17 8.77 0.73
N ARG A 130 -3.56 8.36 1.92
CA ARG A 130 -2.99 7.15 2.49
C ARG A 130 -3.72 5.95 1.90
N ILE A 131 -3.17 5.43 0.82
CA ILE A 131 -3.61 4.15 0.29
C ILE A 131 -3.17 3.09 1.33
N SER A 132 -4.10 2.61 2.13
CA SER A 132 -3.86 1.47 3.01
C SER A 132 -3.87 0.18 2.19
N VAL A 133 -3.26 -0.86 2.74
CA VAL A 133 -3.20 -2.20 2.09
C VAL A 133 -4.59 -2.70 1.68
N GLY A 134 -5.65 -2.38 2.44
CA GLY A 134 -7.04 -2.76 2.12
C GLY A 134 -7.63 -2.05 0.90
N HIS A 135 -7.02 -0.99 0.41
CA HIS A 135 -7.47 -0.28 -0.80
C HIS A 135 -6.82 -0.80 -2.09
N LEU A 136 -5.81 -1.65 -1.98
CA LEU A 136 -5.13 -2.26 -3.11
C LEU A 136 -5.70 -3.66 -3.33
N VAL A 137 -6.38 -3.87 -4.44
CA VAL A 137 -6.71 -5.24 -4.87
C VAL A 137 -5.45 -5.92 -5.37
N ASP A 138 -5.44 -7.24 -5.33
CA ASP A 138 -4.31 -8.04 -5.82
C ASP A 138 -3.90 -7.60 -7.23
N ARG A 139 -2.60 -7.40 -7.43
CA ARG A 139 -2.00 -6.94 -8.70
C ARG A 139 -2.42 -5.52 -9.14
N ALA A 140 -2.98 -4.71 -8.25
CA ALA A 140 -3.33 -3.32 -8.55
C ALA A 140 -2.10 -2.47 -8.90
N VAL A 141 -0.92 -2.79 -8.33
CA VAL A 141 0.35 -2.13 -8.62
C VAL A 141 1.13 -2.99 -9.60
N THR A 142 1.22 -2.55 -10.85
CA THR A 142 2.02 -3.17 -11.90
C THR A 142 3.32 -2.40 -12.10
N HIS A 143 4.31 -3.00 -12.79
CA HIS A 143 5.59 -2.33 -13.08
C HIS A 143 5.41 -1.02 -13.86
N GLU A 144 4.39 -0.91 -14.71
CA GLU A 144 4.09 0.31 -15.47
C GLU A 144 3.60 1.47 -14.59
N LYS A 145 3.06 1.12 -13.40
CA LYS A 145 2.59 2.11 -12.43
C LYS A 145 3.69 2.55 -11.45
N LEU A 146 4.82 1.86 -11.46
CA LEU A 146 5.97 2.22 -10.66
C LEU A 146 6.91 3.09 -11.50
N ALA A 147 7.20 4.29 -11.01
CA ALA A 147 8.21 5.13 -11.63
C ALA A 147 9.59 4.49 -11.50
N GLU A 148 10.51 4.82 -12.41
CA GLU A 148 11.89 4.39 -12.32
C GLU A 148 12.48 4.80 -10.96
N LYS A 149 13.14 3.85 -10.28
CA LYS A 149 13.73 4.05 -8.93
C LYS A 149 12.73 4.37 -7.81
N SER A 150 11.44 4.09 -8.00
CA SER A 150 10.44 4.32 -6.94
C SER A 150 10.48 3.30 -5.81
N VAL A 151 11.17 2.16 -6.00
CA VAL A 151 11.42 1.15 -4.97
C VAL A 151 12.89 1.20 -4.59
N GLU A 152 13.18 1.74 -3.43
CA GLU A 152 14.51 1.84 -2.85
C GLU A 152 14.69 0.79 -1.75
N THR A 153 15.94 0.60 -1.28
CA THR A 153 16.26 -0.39 -0.25
C THR A 153 15.42 -0.21 1.02
N ASP A 154 15.21 1.03 1.44
CA ASP A 154 14.44 1.37 2.65
C ASP A 154 12.93 1.09 2.51
N ASN A 155 12.46 0.85 1.29
CA ASN A 155 11.06 0.48 1.02
C ASN A 155 10.85 -1.05 1.06
N LEU A 156 11.91 -1.83 1.21
CA LEU A 156 11.86 -3.27 1.28
C LEU A 156 12.09 -3.72 2.73
N ALA A 157 11.11 -4.46 3.29
CA ALA A 157 11.31 -5.09 4.58
C ALA A 157 12.37 -6.20 4.47
N ASP A 158 12.99 -6.53 5.60
CA ASP A 158 13.90 -7.67 5.67
C ASP A 158 13.18 -8.93 5.15
N GLU A 159 13.90 -9.73 4.35
CA GLU A 159 13.38 -10.95 3.72
C GLU A 159 12.21 -10.74 2.74
N ALA A 160 11.91 -9.50 2.36
CA ALA A 160 10.83 -9.22 1.40
C ALA A 160 11.07 -9.86 0.02
N ILE A 161 12.33 -10.08 -0.37
CA ILE A 161 12.72 -10.72 -1.61
C ILE A 161 13.20 -12.15 -1.30
N THR A 162 12.34 -13.13 -1.57
CA THR A 162 12.66 -14.55 -1.41
C THR A 162 13.11 -15.17 -2.75
N SER A 163 13.72 -16.34 -2.71
CA SER A 163 14.11 -17.09 -3.92
C SER A 163 12.94 -17.38 -4.85
N GLU A 164 11.75 -17.59 -4.31
CA GLU A 164 10.52 -17.84 -5.08
C GLU A 164 10.03 -16.61 -5.86
N LYS A 165 10.40 -15.40 -5.38
CA LYS A 165 10.06 -14.15 -6.04
C LYS A 165 11.08 -13.72 -7.10
N LEU A 166 12.22 -14.39 -7.14
CA LEU A 166 13.24 -14.19 -8.14
C LEU A 166 13.06 -15.21 -9.26
N CYS A 167 12.80 -14.75 -10.48
CA CYS A 167 12.82 -15.65 -11.63
C CYS A 167 14.26 -16.11 -11.95
N ASP A 168 14.38 -17.21 -12.70
CA ASP A 168 15.68 -17.71 -13.15
C ASP A 168 16.47 -16.61 -13.84
N ASN A 169 17.74 -16.46 -13.46
CA ASN A 169 18.65 -15.42 -13.95
C ASN A 169 18.29 -13.96 -13.59
N ALA A 170 17.35 -13.72 -12.66
CA ALA A 170 17.02 -12.37 -12.19
C ALA A 170 18.23 -11.66 -11.54
N VAL A 171 19.10 -12.43 -10.85
CA VAL A 171 20.35 -11.94 -10.30
C VAL A 171 21.48 -12.40 -11.22
N GLN A 172 22.05 -11.49 -11.98
CA GLN A 172 23.20 -11.77 -12.85
C GLN A 172 24.50 -11.56 -12.08
N VAL A 173 25.53 -12.36 -12.39
CA VAL A 173 26.86 -12.28 -11.75
C VAL A 173 27.46 -10.87 -11.80
N LYS A 174 27.17 -10.09 -12.84
CA LYS A 174 27.59 -8.68 -12.94
C LYS A 174 27.00 -7.77 -11.85
N ASN A 175 25.85 -8.17 -11.29
CA ASN A 175 25.11 -7.42 -10.26
C ASN A 175 25.46 -7.92 -8.84
N ALA A 176 26.12 -9.08 -8.76
CA ALA A 176 26.62 -9.65 -7.50
C ALA A 176 28.11 -9.23 -7.36
N ALA A 177 28.35 -8.00 -6.91
CA ALA A 177 29.68 -7.40 -6.89
C ALA A 177 30.71 -8.19 -6.04
N PHE A 178 30.26 -9.14 -5.20
CA PHE A 178 31.12 -9.88 -4.26
C PHE A 178 30.63 -11.31 -4.06
N LEU A 179 30.55 -12.11 -5.12
CA LEU A 179 30.46 -13.54 -4.92
C LEU A 179 31.88 -14.07 -4.62
N GLU A 180 32.32 -13.93 -3.38
CA GLU A 180 33.47 -14.70 -2.90
C GLU A 180 33.04 -16.15 -2.78
N ILE A 181 33.59 -16.99 -3.66
CA ILE A 181 33.44 -18.43 -3.54
C ILE A 181 34.60 -18.91 -2.67
N PRO A 182 34.38 -19.26 -1.42
CA PRO A 182 35.46 -19.85 -0.60
C PRO A 182 35.74 -21.25 -1.17
N LEU A 183 36.74 -21.34 -2.04
CA LEU A 183 37.29 -22.59 -2.45
C LEU A 183 38.38 -22.95 -1.43
N GLU A 184 38.18 -24.01 -0.70
CA GLU A 184 39.24 -24.61 0.07
C GLU A 184 40.20 -25.29 -0.91
N ILE A 185 41.31 -24.62 -1.18
CA ILE A 185 42.33 -25.13 -2.11
C ILE A 185 43.45 -25.77 -1.32
N VAL A 186 43.52 -27.09 -1.38
CA VAL A 186 44.65 -27.85 -0.80
C VAL A 186 45.67 -28.05 -1.90
N LEU A 187 46.85 -27.48 -1.69
CA LEU A 187 47.96 -27.57 -2.63
C LEU A 187 48.98 -28.63 -2.17
N THR A 188 49.26 -29.59 -3.04
CA THR A 188 50.29 -30.62 -2.81
C THR A 188 51.58 -30.18 -3.47
N PRO A 189 52.69 -30.22 -2.74
CA PRO A 189 54.02 -29.83 -3.25
C PRO A 189 54.54 -30.80 -4.31
N ASP A 190 55.41 -30.29 -5.15
CA ASP A 190 56.09 -31.00 -6.24
C ASP A 190 55.15 -31.57 -7.31
N LEU A 191 53.93 -31.01 -7.41
CA LEU A 191 52.98 -31.30 -8.47
C LEU A 191 52.72 -30.08 -9.36
N TYR A 192 52.51 -30.28 -10.63
CA TYR A 192 52.11 -29.24 -11.56
C TYR A 192 51.12 -29.75 -12.61
N ILE A 193 50.33 -28.87 -13.18
CA ILE A 193 49.44 -29.18 -14.25
C ILE A 193 50.11 -28.88 -15.60
N ALA A 194 50.25 -29.91 -16.43
CA ALA A 194 50.89 -29.80 -17.75
C ALA A 194 50.03 -28.96 -18.70
N ARG A 195 50.56 -27.86 -19.22
CA ARG A 195 49.80 -26.91 -20.06
C ARG A 195 49.20 -27.55 -21.33
N ALA A 196 49.84 -28.56 -21.90
CA ALA A 196 49.43 -29.13 -23.16
C ALA A 196 48.22 -30.07 -23.04
N LYS A 197 48.06 -30.75 -21.91
CA LYS A 197 46.99 -31.78 -21.69
C LYS A 197 46.15 -31.54 -20.44
N GLY A 198 46.56 -30.64 -19.54
CA GLY A 198 45.93 -30.45 -18.26
C GLY A 198 46.17 -31.59 -17.26
N ASP A 199 47.11 -32.51 -17.56
CA ASP A 199 47.40 -33.64 -16.71
C ASP A 199 48.22 -33.20 -15.51
N LEU A 200 48.00 -33.83 -14.35
CA LEU A 200 48.81 -33.68 -13.16
C LEU A 200 50.15 -34.43 -13.33
N ARG A 201 51.26 -33.79 -13.04
CA ARG A 201 52.60 -34.36 -13.16
C ARG A 201 53.46 -34.04 -11.97
N THR A 202 54.30 -34.96 -11.63
CA THR A 202 55.31 -34.78 -10.56
C THR A 202 56.52 -34.00 -11.09
N TYR A 203 56.93 -33.03 -10.32
CA TYR A 203 58.22 -32.34 -10.49
C TYR A 203 59.29 -33.02 -9.61
N THR A 204 60.50 -32.56 -9.63
CA THR A 204 61.58 -33.11 -8.83
C THR A 204 61.16 -33.16 -7.35
N PRO A 205 61.02 -34.33 -6.72
CA PRO A 205 60.60 -34.47 -5.34
C PRO A 205 61.46 -33.70 -4.35
N GLY A 206 60.86 -33.04 -3.38
CA GLY A 206 61.48 -32.29 -2.31
C GLY A 206 61.97 -30.89 -2.69
N THR A 207 61.71 -30.43 -3.90
CA THR A 207 62.06 -29.06 -4.32
C THR A 207 61.09 -27.99 -3.88
N ASN A 208 59.84 -28.38 -3.63
CA ASN A 208 58.77 -27.46 -3.31
C ASN A 208 58.64 -26.27 -4.30
N THR A 209 58.98 -26.51 -5.57
CA THR A 209 59.02 -25.47 -6.60
C THR A 209 57.63 -25.23 -7.19
N TYR A 210 56.85 -26.30 -7.34
CA TYR A 210 55.48 -26.25 -7.85
C TYR A 210 54.51 -26.86 -6.87
N PHE A 211 53.29 -26.35 -6.89
CA PHE A 211 52.19 -26.84 -6.07
C PHE A 211 50.94 -26.93 -6.93
N ALA A 212 50.19 -28.02 -6.86
CA ALA A 212 48.96 -28.23 -7.56
C ALA A 212 47.92 -28.91 -6.67
N THR A 213 46.64 -28.75 -7.01
CA THR A 213 45.54 -29.54 -6.42
C THR A 213 45.54 -30.92 -7.04
N GLU A 214 45.42 -31.98 -6.21
CA GLU A 214 45.31 -33.37 -6.70
C GLU A 214 43.92 -33.64 -7.27
N ASP A 215 42.91 -33.08 -6.62
CA ASP A 215 41.52 -33.27 -7.00
C ASP A 215 40.97 -32.15 -7.89
N TYR A 216 39.97 -32.49 -8.71
CA TYR A 216 39.20 -31.51 -9.46
C TYR A 216 38.35 -30.70 -8.49
N LEU A 217 38.55 -29.41 -8.49
CA LEU A 217 37.72 -28.50 -7.72
C LEU A 217 36.39 -28.25 -8.51
N PRO A 218 35.23 -28.39 -7.88
CA PRO A 218 33.98 -28.09 -8.54
C PRO A 218 33.91 -26.60 -8.88
N PHE A 219 33.73 -26.30 -10.14
CA PHE A 219 33.60 -24.93 -10.62
C PHE A 219 32.30 -24.80 -11.42
N PRO A 220 31.17 -24.56 -10.75
CA PRO A 220 29.82 -24.57 -11.35
C PRO A 220 29.52 -23.34 -12.23
N TYR A 221 30.49 -22.48 -12.46
CA TYR A 221 30.31 -21.19 -13.15
C TYR A 221 30.86 -21.20 -14.57
N GLY A 222 30.59 -22.22 -15.34
CA GLY A 222 31.02 -22.35 -16.74
C GLY A 222 30.64 -21.12 -17.56
N GLY A 223 31.58 -20.58 -18.34
CA GLY A 223 31.43 -19.37 -19.13
C GLY A 223 31.67 -18.05 -18.39
N SER A 224 31.88 -18.07 -17.08
CA SER A 224 32.21 -16.88 -16.30
C SER A 224 33.72 -16.63 -16.29
N LYS A 225 34.12 -15.35 -16.20
CA LYS A 225 35.51 -14.97 -15.98
C LYS A 225 35.79 -14.95 -14.47
N CYS A 226 36.83 -15.66 -14.04
CA CYS A 226 37.26 -15.58 -12.66
C CYS A 226 38.58 -14.79 -12.56
N LEU A 227 38.77 -14.09 -11.47
CA LEU A 227 40.01 -13.42 -11.11
C LEU A 227 40.63 -14.20 -9.97
N LEU A 228 41.75 -14.85 -10.23
CA LEU A 228 42.54 -15.51 -9.20
C LEU A 228 43.56 -14.49 -8.61
N ARG A 229 43.50 -14.30 -7.31
CA ARG A 229 44.49 -13.54 -6.58
C ARG A 229 45.29 -14.52 -5.71
N ALA A 230 46.58 -14.61 -5.93
CA ALA A 230 47.51 -15.23 -4.99
C ALA A 230 48.02 -14.13 -4.05
N SER A 231 47.88 -14.32 -2.76
CA SER A 231 48.47 -13.46 -1.72
C SER A 231 49.87 -13.90 -1.37
#